data_18baf892730a6d788b354f5f6aec503d
#
_entry.id   18baf892730a6d788b354f5f6aec503d
#
_cell.length_a   1.000
_cell.length_b   1.000
_cell.length_c   1.000
_cell.angle_alpha   90.00
_cell.angle_beta   90.00
_cell.angle_gamma   90.00
#
_symmetry.space_group_name_H-M   'P 1'
#
loop_
_entity.id
_entity.type
_entity.pdbx_description
1 polymer ?
#
loop_
_entity_poly.entity_id
_entity_poly.type
_entity_poly.pdbx_seq_one_letter_code
_entity_poly.pdbx_strand_id
1 'polypeptide(L)'
;MIFRLATACLGLALLSGCTQEQQNQFGREIQNWTGTDGVLEVYAGDKLVRRFLKIDKISTALGTSDGQPRAYRYGYGVLDENLNFQVDPGEKKVYFEISDYTNALFFQNPR
;
A
#
# COMPACT_ATOMS: atom_id res chain seq x y z
N MET A 1 47.48 -12.73 -9.29
CA MET A 1 46.38 -12.63 -10.27
C MET A 1 45.15 -13.40 -9.84
N ILE A 2 45.24 -14.64 -9.48
CA ILE A 2 44.10 -15.49 -9.09
C ILE A 2 43.38 -14.92 -7.86
N PHE A 3 44.12 -14.40 -6.88
CA PHE A 3 43.56 -13.85 -5.66
C PHE A 3 42.71 -12.58 -5.90
N ARG A 4 43.08 -11.76 -6.87
CA ARG A 4 42.33 -10.55 -7.21
C ARG A 4 40.98 -10.88 -7.84
N LEU A 5 40.94 -11.92 -8.69
CA LEU A 5 39.70 -12.37 -9.31
C LEU A 5 38.71 -12.93 -8.29
N ALA A 6 39.22 -13.75 -7.35
CA ALA A 6 38.38 -14.30 -6.28
C ALA A 6 37.76 -13.21 -5.39
N THR A 7 38.56 -12.20 -5.04
CA THR A 7 38.08 -11.09 -4.22
C THR A 7 37.01 -10.29 -4.95
N ALA A 8 37.18 -10.02 -6.25
CA ALA A 8 36.20 -9.30 -7.05
C ALA A 8 34.86 -10.06 -7.14
N CYS A 9 34.88 -11.35 -7.35
CA CYS A 9 33.66 -12.17 -7.39
C CYS A 9 32.91 -12.16 -6.06
N LEU A 10 33.62 -12.23 -4.95
CA LEU A 10 33.02 -12.19 -3.62
C LEU A 10 32.33 -10.86 -3.35
N GLY A 11 32.95 -9.73 -3.72
CA GLY A 11 32.38 -8.42 -3.56
C GLY A 11 31.11 -8.23 -4.38
N LEU A 12 31.07 -8.73 -5.60
CA LEU A 12 29.89 -8.66 -6.45
C LEU A 12 28.70 -9.46 -5.89
N ALA A 13 28.96 -10.63 -5.33
CA ALA A 13 27.92 -11.46 -4.72
C ALA A 13 27.27 -10.76 -3.52
N LEU A 14 28.07 -10.11 -2.67
CA LEU A 14 27.56 -9.39 -1.51
C LEU A 14 26.69 -8.19 -1.91
N LEU A 15 27.11 -7.43 -2.93
CA LEU A 15 26.32 -6.29 -3.42
C LEU A 15 24.99 -6.72 -4.01
N SER A 16 24.96 -7.84 -4.75
CA SER A 16 23.72 -8.37 -5.32
C SER A 16 22.72 -8.76 -4.24
N GLY A 17 23.18 -9.42 -3.16
CA GLY A 17 22.32 -9.81 -2.05
C GLY A 17 21.67 -8.62 -1.35
N CYS A 18 22.43 -7.57 -1.05
CA CYS A 18 21.90 -6.35 -0.41
C CYS A 18 20.88 -5.66 -1.29
N THR A 19 21.12 -5.58 -2.60
CA THR A 19 20.22 -4.91 -3.54
C THR A 19 18.88 -5.64 -3.62
N GLN A 20 18.87 -6.97 -3.64
CA GLN A 20 17.62 -7.74 -3.68
C GLN A 20 16.77 -7.54 -2.43
N GLU A 21 17.40 -7.54 -1.28
CA GLU A 21 16.71 -7.34 -0.03
C GLU A 21 16.07 -5.94 0.04
N GLN A 22 16.77 -4.90 -0.39
CA GLN A 22 16.25 -3.56 -0.47
C GLN A 22 15.07 -3.47 -1.45
N GLN A 23 15.16 -4.11 -2.61
CA GLN A 23 14.08 -4.11 -3.58
C GLN A 23 12.82 -4.79 -3.04
N ASN A 24 12.95 -5.88 -2.31
CA ASN A 24 11.81 -6.56 -1.73
C ASN A 24 11.10 -5.73 -0.68
N GLN A 25 11.83 -5.07 0.19
CA GLN A 25 11.26 -4.17 1.18
C GLN A 25 10.57 -2.97 0.52
N PHE A 26 11.25 -2.37 -0.44
CA PHE A 26 10.73 -1.22 -1.17
C PHE A 26 9.44 -1.57 -1.91
N GLY A 27 9.38 -2.73 -2.55
CA GLY A 27 8.20 -3.19 -3.27
C GLY A 27 6.98 -3.39 -2.37
N ARG A 28 7.19 -3.81 -1.12
CA ARG A 28 6.08 -3.98 -0.17
C ARG A 28 5.60 -2.65 0.42
N GLU A 29 6.52 -1.70 0.65
CA GLU A 29 6.20 -0.44 1.31
C GLU A 29 5.59 0.60 0.37
N ILE A 30 5.98 0.59 -0.91
CA ILE A 30 5.54 1.60 -1.87
C ILE A 30 4.79 0.99 -3.05
N GLN A 31 4.22 -0.16 -2.87
CA GLN A 31 3.46 -0.79 -3.95
C GLN A 31 2.16 -0.06 -4.19
N ASN A 32 1.99 0.44 -5.41
CA ASN A 32 0.74 1.03 -5.86
C ASN A 32 -0.15 -0.05 -6.45
N TRP A 33 -1.45 0.16 -6.36
CA TRP A 33 -2.43 -0.74 -6.95
C TRP A 33 -3.25 0.01 -7.98
N THR A 34 -3.51 -0.63 -9.11
CA THR A 34 -4.39 -0.13 -10.15
C THR A 34 -5.25 -1.30 -10.63
N GLY A 35 -6.53 -1.06 -10.76
CA GLY A 35 -7.46 -2.10 -11.18
C GLY A 35 -8.87 -1.55 -11.23
N THR A 36 -9.84 -2.44 -11.05
CA THR A 36 -11.24 -2.08 -10.97
C THR A 36 -11.83 -2.63 -9.68
N ASP A 37 -12.76 -1.89 -9.10
CA ASP A 37 -13.59 -2.36 -8.02
C ASP A 37 -12.81 -2.75 -6.75
N GLY A 38 -11.81 -1.94 -6.37
CA GLY A 38 -11.10 -2.12 -5.12
C GLY A 38 -11.96 -1.74 -3.93
N VAL A 39 -11.75 -2.43 -2.81
CA VAL A 39 -12.46 -2.19 -1.55
C VAL A 39 -11.44 -1.96 -0.46
N LEU A 40 -11.62 -0.87 0.30
CA LEU A 40 -10.81 -0.58 1.47
C LEU A 40 -11.72 -0.58 2.69
N GLU A 41 -11.39 -1.41 3.68
CA GLU A 41 -12.12 -1.49 4.94
C GLU A 41 -11.22 -1.03 6.07
N VAL A 42 -11.71 -0.12 6.90
CA VAL A 42 -10.98 0.43 8.04
C VAL A 42 -11.65 -0.04 9.32
N TYR A 43 -10.83 -0.55 10.23
CA TYR A 43 -11.29 -1.17 11.47
C TYR A 43 -10.81 -0.40 12.69
N ALA A 44 -11.66 -0.31 13.70
CA ALA A 44 -11.28 0.11 15.05
C ALA A 44 -11.29 -1.16 15.92
N GLY A 45 -10.10 -1.76 16.10
CA GLY A 45 -10.01 -3.09 16.67
C GLY A 45 -10.57 -4.13 15.72
N ASP A 46 -11.60 -4.86 16.14
CA ASP A 46 -12.30 -5.85 15.32
C ASP A 46 -13.58 -5.31 14.68
N LYS A 47 -13.87 -4.02 14.90
CA LYS A 47 -15.09 -3.39 14.40
C LYS A 47 -14.83 -2.61 13.11
N LEU A 48 -15.60 -2.93 12.08
CA LEU A 48 -15.58 -2.17 10.82
C LEU A 48 -16.22 -0.80 11.04
N VAL A 49 -15.48 0.28 10.75
CA VAL A 49 -15.96 1.64 10.94
C VAL A 49 -16.14 2.42 9.64
N ARG A 50 -15.38 2.05 8.59
CA ARG A 50 -15.49 2.70 7.27
C ARG A 50 -15.24 1.68 6.19
N ARG A 51 -15.94 1.85 5.07
CA ARG A 51 -15.69 1.07 3.84
C ARG A 51 -15.74 2.01 2.66
N PHE A 52 -14.75 1.87 1.77
CA PHE A 52 -14.71 2.59 0.49
C PHE A 52 -14.80 1.58 -0.64
N LEU A 53 -15.68 1.85 -1.60
CA LEU A 53 -15.97 0.97 -2.73
C LEU A 53 -15.50 1.63 -4.03
N LYS A 54 -15.43 0.83 -5.10
CA LYS A 54 -15.13 1.32 -6.45
C LYS A 54 -13.80 2.05 -6.53
N ILE A 55 -12.81 1.59 -5.81
CA ILE A 55 -11.47 2.14 -5.88
C ILE A 55 -10.80 1.59 -7.14
N ASP A 56 -10.31 2.47 -8.00
CA ASP A 56 -9.60 2.10 -9.22
C ASP A 56 -8.09 2.25 -9.08
N LYS A 57 -7.64 3.01 -8.09
CA LYS A 57 -6.22 3.23 -7.85
C LYS A 57 -5.98 3.59 -6.39
N ILE A 58 -4.98 2.93 -5.81
CA ILE A 58 -4.46 3.29 -4.49
C ILE A 58 -2.96 3.55 -4.65
N SER A 59 -2.49 4.65 -4.09
CA SER A 59 -1.09 5.06 -4.21
C SER A 59 -0.47 5.17 -2.82
N THR A 60 0.84 4.93 -2.76
CA THR A 60 1.60 5.05 -1.52
C THR A 60 2.54 6.24 -1.63
N ALA A 61 2.61 7.03 -0.57
CA ALA A 61 3.51 8.18 -0.49
C ALA A 61 4.18 8.21 0.88
N LEU A 62 5.21 9.05 1.01
CA LEU A 62 5.93 9.21 2.26
C LEU A 62 5.69 10.62 2.79
N GLY A 63 5.14 10.69 3.99
CA GLY A 63 4.99 11.95 4.70
C GLY A 63 6.21 12.22 5.58
N THR A 64 6.66 13.47 5.61
CA THR A 64 7.87 13.85 6.35
C THR A 64 7.66 15.07 7.25
N SER A 65 6.44 15.25 7.76
CA SER A 65 6.09 16.45 8.52
C SER A 65 6.90 16.64 9.80
N ASP A 66 7.40 15.55 10.38
CA ASP A 66 8.21 15.59 11.61
C ASP A 66 9.67 15.18 11.36
N GLY A 67 10.13 15.19 10.11
CA GLY A 67 11.46 14.74 9.74
C GLY A 67 11.64 13.24 9.66
N GLN A 68 10.62 12.46 10.00
CA GLN A 68 10.63 11.01 9.90
C GLN A 68 9.76 10.58 8.73
N PRO A 69 10.29 9.84 7.74
CA PRO A 69 9.48 9.36 6.63
C PRO A 69 8.49 8.29 7.12
N ARG A 70 7.21 8.51 6.85
CA ARG A 70 6.15 7.57 7.19
C ARG A 70 5.30 7.32 5.96
N ALA A 71 5.10 6.06 5.64
CA ALA A 71 4.27 5.68 4.51
C ALA A 71 2.79 5.91 4.82
N TYR A 72 2.06 6.40 3.84
CA TYR A 72 0.61 6.47 3.88
C TYR A 72 0.06 6.12 2.52
N ARG A 73 -1.20 5.72 2.48
CA ARG A 73 -1.88 5.39 1.23
C ARG A 73 -3.02 6.36 1.01
N TYR A 74 -3.25 6.68 -0.25
CA TYR A 74 -4.29 7.60 -0.63
C TYR A 74 -4.95 7.20 -1.94
N GLY A 75 -6.15 7.68 -2.12
CA GLY A 75 -6.91 7.41 -3.32
C GLY A 75 -8.31 7.99 -3.23
N TYR A 76 -9.15 7.55 -4.16
CA TYR A 76 -10.56 7.93 -4.21
C TYR A 76 -11.41 6.67 -4.18
N GLY A 77 -12.48 6.71 -3.42
CA GLY A 77 -13.44 5.63 -3.37
C GLY A 77 -14.80 6.13 -2.97
N VAL A 78 -15.83 5.35 -3.25
CA VAL A 78 -17.20 5.68 -2.83
C VAL A 78 -17.36 5.29 -1.38
N LEU A 79 -17.67 6.25 -0.52
CA LEU A 79 -17.88 5.97 0.91
C LEU A 79 -19.19 5.23 1.11
N ASP A 80 -19.09 4.02 1.64
CA ASP A 80 -20.23 3.16 1.94
C ASP A 80 -20.77 3.52 3.32
N GLU A 81 -21.63 4.52 3.38
CA GLU A 81 -22.08 5.15 4.64
C GLU A 81 -22.88 4.18 5.52
N ASN A 82 -23.69 3.32 4.91
CA ASN A 82 -24.51 2.36 5.64
C ASN A 82 -23.88 0.97 5.77
N LEU A 83 -22.66 0.79 5.26
CA LEU A 83 -21.90 -0.45 5.34
C LEU A 83 -22.64 -1.66 4.74
N ASN A 84 -23.39 -1.45 3.66
CA ASN A 84 -24.16 -2.50 3.00
C ASN A 84 -23.41 -3.19 1.84
N PHE A 85 -22.16 -2.77 1.58
CA PHE A 85 -21.31 -3.29 0.51
C PHE A 85 -21.86 -3.00 -0.90
N GLN A 86 -22.65 -1.97 -1.04
CA GLN A 86 -23.23 -1.55 -2.33
C GLN A 86 -23.14 -0.04 -2.46
N VAL A 87 -23.02 0.43 -3.70
CA VAL A 87 -23.08 1.86 -3.99
C VAL A 87 -24.56 2.26 -4.10
N ASP A 88 -25.04 2.99 -3.12
CA ASP A 88 -26.41 3.45 -3.06
C ASP A 88 -26.54 4.87 -3.63
N PRO A 89 -27.75 5.27 -4.07
CA PRO A 89 -27.98 6.66 -4.47
C PRO A 89 -27.64 7.64 -3.34
N GLY A 90 -26.90 8.68 -3.68
CA GLY A 90 -26.47 9.69 -2.72
C GLY A 90 -25.10 9.43 -2.11
N GLU A 91 -24.56 8.25 -2.23
CA GLU A 91 -23.18 7.97 -1.82
C GLU A 91 -22.21 8.56 -2.83
N LYS A 92 -21.15 9.21 -2.34
CA LYS A 92 -20.24 9.97 -3.19
C LYS A 92 -18.85 9.42 -3.18
N LYS A 93 -18.14 9.63 -4.30
CA LYS A 93 -16.71 9.37 -4.40
C LYS A 93 -15.97 10.44 -3.59
N VAL A 94 -15.13 9.99 -2.67
CA VAL A 94 -14.38 10.88 -1.78
C VAL A 94 -12.90 10.54 -1.83
N TYR A 95 -12.08 11.53 -1.55
CA TYR A 95 -10.64 11.32 -1.37
C TYR A 95 -10.41 10.79 0.04
N PHE A 96 -9.46 9.84 0.17
CA PHE A 96 -9.06 9.32 1.48
C PHE A 96 -7.54 9.25 1.59
N GLU A 97 -7.07 9.38 2.81
CA GLU A 97 -5.69 9.07 3.20
C GLU A 97 -5.73 8.16 4.41
N ILE A 98 -4.90 7.13 4.42
CA ILE A 98 -4.75 6.24 5.56
C ILE A 98 -3.27 6.06 5.89
N SER A 99 -2.96 6.08 7.18
CA SER A 99 -1.62 5.79 7.68
C SER A 99 -1.33 4.30 7.58
N ASP A 100 -0.06 3.95 7.46
CA ASP A 100 0.40 2.56 7.52
C ASP A 100 0.06 1.90 8.86
N TYR A 101 -0.17 2.69 9.90
CA TYR A 101 -0.55 2.18 11.22
C TYR A 101 -2.06 1.97 11.37
N THR A 102 -2.84 2.38 10.38
CA THR A 102 -4.29 2.17 10.39
C THR A 102 -4.58 0.69 10.19
N ASN A 103 -5.45 0.14 11.03
CA ASN A 103 -5.91 -1.23 10.87
C ASN A 103 -6.91 -1.27 9.71
N ALA A 104 -6.44 -1.71 8.55
CA ALA A 104 -7.22 -1.68 7.32
C ALA A 104 -6.97 -2.92 6.49
N LEU A 105 -7.98 -3.31 5.73
CA LEU A 105 -7.93 -4.41 4.77
C LEU A 105 -8.27 -3.87 3.39
N PHE A 106 -7.41 -4.12 2.43
CA PHE A 106 -7.64 -3.74 1.03
C PHE A 106 -7.73 -5.01 0.18
N PHE A 107 -8.76 -5.11 -0.63
CA PHE A 107 -8.94 -6.25 -1.52
C PHE A 107 -9.74 -5.84 -2.75
N GLN A 108 -9.60 -6.63 -3.81
CA GLN A 108 -10.43 -6.45 -5.00
C GLN A 108 -11.79 -7.12 -4.77
N ASN A 109 -12.88 -6.43 -5.13
CA ASN A 109 -14.22 -6.98 -4.99
C ASN A 109 -14.33 -8.24 -5.86
N PRO A 110 -14.71 -9.38 -5.31
CA PRO A 110 -14.75 -10.66 -6.05
C PRO A 110 -15.90 -10.79 -7.03
N ARG A 111 -16.79 -9.80 -7.15
CA ARG A 111 -17.92 -9.85 -8.08
C ARG A 111 -17.51 -9.70 -9.53
#